data_e5c20079bf57965083845c2b436143fa
#
_entry.id   e5c20079bf57965083845c2b436143fa
#
_cell.length_a   1.000
_cell.length_b   1.000
_cell.length_c   1.000
_cell.angle_alpha   90.00
_cell.angle_beta   90.00
_cell.angle_gamma   90.00
#
_symmetry.space_group_name_H-M   'P 1'
#
loop_
_entity.id
_entity.type
_entity.pdbx_description
1 polymer ?
#
loop_
_entity_poly.entity_id
_entity_poly.type
_entity_poly.pdbx_seq_one_letter_code
_entity_poly.pdbx_strand_id
1 'polypeptide(L)'
;MAVADQKHRMSPWALILHLRPHWQVMLMILSALSIALGNLAAIAQTNLKRMLAYSAISHMGFMLLGVLSGIVGGDPRFALNAYSSAMFYVIAYVLMSLGAFGMILLLSRAGFEAENIEDFRGLNKRSPWFAAIMMILMFSMAGMPFFVGFFAKFAVLQAA
;
A
#
# COMPACT_ATOMS: atom_id res chain seq x y z
N MET A 1 -42.17 -23.23 -5.62
CA MET A 1 -41.84 -24.09 -4.45
C MET A 1 -40.54 -24.88 -4.64
N ALA A 2 -40.01 -25.09 -5.85
CA ALA A 2 -38.76 -25.85 -6.12
C ALA A 2 -37.45 -25.11 -5.84
N VAL A 3 -37.43 -23.79 -5.80
CA VAL A 3 -36.21 -22.97 -5.62
C VAL A 3 -35.74 -22.91 -4.16
N ALA A 4 -36.67 -23.06 -3.21
CA ALA A 4 -36.35 -23.05 -1.77
C ALA A 4 -35.68 -24.34 -1.28
N ASP A 5 -35.95 -25.48 -1.94
CA ASP A 5 -35.42 -26.78 -1.53
C ASP A 5 -33.97 -27.00 -2.00
N GLN A 6 -33.56 -26.31 -3.05
CA GLN A 6 -32.18 -26.40 -3.57
C GLN A 6 -31.15 -25.73 -2.64
N LYS A 7 -31.56 -24.74 -1.86
CA LYS A 7 -30.68 -24.02 -0.93
C LYS A 7 -30.25 -24.86 0.28
N HIS A 8 -31.02 -25.89 0.63
CA HIS A 8 -30.72 -26.78 1.78
C HIS A 8 -29.77 -27.92 1.44
N ARG A 9 -29.49 -28.17 0.17
CA ARG A 9 -28.54 -29.20 -0.30
C ARG A 9 -27.22 -28.67 -0.80
N MET A 10 -26.98 -27.37 -0.73
CA MET A 10 -25.71 -26.82 -1.15
C MET A 10 -24.64 -27.22 -0.13
N SER A 11 -23.62 -27.93 -0.61
CA SER A 11 -22.43 -28.19 0.21
C SER A 11 -21.83 -26.84 0.68
N PRO A 12 -21.16 -26.79 1.84
CA PRO A 12 -20.51 -25.57 2.33
C PRO A 12 -19.64 -24.90 1.26
N TRP A 13 -19.04 -25.68 0.38
CA TRP A 13 -18.23 -25.19 -0.76
C TRP A 13 -19.06 -24.50 -1.85
N ALA A 14 -20.27 -24.96 -2.13
CA ALA A 14 -21.16 -24.34 -3.09
C ALA A 14 -21.70 -22.98 -2.57
N LEU A 15 -21.92 -22.87 -1.25
CA LEU A 15 -22.28 -21.61 -0.61
C LEU A 15 -21.14 -20.59 -0.70
N ILE A 16 -19.91 -21.02 -0.45
CA ILE A 16 -18.70 -20.20 -0.58
C ILE A 16 -18.53 -19.74 -2.03
N LEU A 17 -18.76 -20.60 -3.01
CA LEU A 17 -18.72 -20.26 -4.44
C LEU A 17 -19.79 -19.24 -4.84
N HIS A 18 -20.96 -19.27 -4.21
CA HIS A 18 -22.04 -18.33 -4.49
C HIS A 18 -21.82 -16.95 -3.82
N LEU A 19 -21.06 -16.92 -2.73
CA LEU A 19 -20.68 -15.68 -2.04
C LEU A 19 -19.42 -15.02 -2.63
N ARG A 20 -18.68 -15.71 -3.49
CA ARG A 20 -17.47 -15.19 -4.14
C ARG A 20 -17.63 -13.81 -4.76
N PRO A 21 -18.65 -13.51 -5.57
CA PRO A 21 -18.73 -12.21 -6.22
C PRO A 21 -18.89 -11.05 -5.24
N HIS A 22 -19.55 -11.26 -4.11
CA HIS A 22 -19.85 -10.18 -3.17
C HIS A 22 -18.62 -9.71 -2.39
N TRP A 23 -17.78 -10.61 -1.90
CA TRP A 23 -16.59 -10.20 -1.15
C TRP A 23 -15.46 -9.70 -2.05
N GLN A 24 -15.37 -10.17 -3.31
CA GLN A 24 -14.46 -9.61 -4.31
C GLN A 24 -14.79 -8.16 -4.62
N VAL A 25 -16.08 -7.85 -4.86
CA VAL A 25 -16.55 -6.48 -5.06
C VAL A 25 -16.26 -5.61 -3.83
N MET A 26 -16.49 -6.14 -2.63
CA MET A 26 -16.18 -5.44 -1.38
C MET A 26 -14.68 -5.10 -1.29
N LEU A 27 -13.79 -6.04 -1.59
CA LEU A 27 -12.33 -5.80 -1.58
C LEU A 27 -11.91 -4.81 -2.68
N MET A 28 -12.54 -4.84 -3.84
CA MET A 28 -12.29 -3.89 -4.92
C MET A 28 -12.65 -2.47 -4.49
N ILE A 29 -13.83 -2.28 -3.92
CA ILE A 29 -14.27 -0.99 -3.40
C ILE A 29 -13.34 -0.52 -2.27
N LEU A 30 -12.99 -1.41 -1.34
CA LEU A 30 -12.10 -1.09 -0.23
C LEU A 30 -10.71 -0.68 -0.73
N SER A 31 -10.16 -1.40 -1.71
CA SER A 31 -8.87 -1.07 -2.34
C SER A 31 -8.92 0.32 -2.99
N ALA A 32 -9.92 0.57 -3.82
CA ALA A 32 -10.10 1.86 -4.51
C ALA A 32 -10.26 3.02 -3.53
N LEU A 33 -11.12 2.85 -2.52
CA LEU A 33 -11.33 3.85 -1.47
C LEU A 33 -10.06 4.10 -0.64
N SER A 34 -9.33 3.05 -0.28
CA SER A 34 -8.07 3.19 0.47
C SER A 34 -7.03 3.96 -0.34
N ILE A 35 -6.89 3.68 -1.63
CA ILE A 35 -5.98 4.42 -2.51
C ILE A 35 -6.41 5.90 -2.62
N ALA A 36 -7.69 6.16 -2.86
CA ALA A 36 -8.18 7.53 -3.05
C ALA A 36 -8.12 8.34 -1.75
N LEU A 37 -8.75 7.85 -0.68
CA LEU A 37 -8.84 8.56 0.60
C LEU A 37 -7.49 8.70 1.27
N GLY A 38 -6.65 7.64 1.22
CA GLY A 38 -5.31 7.67 1.79
C GLY A 38 -4.45 8.76 1.13
N ASN A 39 -4.45 8.88 -0.20
CA ASN A 39 -3.71 9.91 -0.92
C ASN A 39 -4.27 11.32 -0.67
N LEU A 40 -5.58 11.51 -0.74
CA LEU A 40 -6.20 12.81 -0.49
C LEU A 40 -5.92 13.32 0.93
N ALA A 41 -6.05 12.43 1.92
CA ALA A 41 -5.76 12.77 3.30
C ALA A 41 -4.27 13.04 3.54
N ALA A 42 -3.36 12.30 2.87
CA ALA A 42 -1.92 12.51 2.98
C ALA A 42 -1.50 13.91 2.47
N ILE A 43 -2.03 14.34 1.33
CA ILE A 43 -1.69 15.64 0.72
C ILE A 43 -2.11 16.81 1.63
N ALA A 44 -3.19 16.66 2.39
CA ALA A 44 -3.69 17.68 3.29
C ALA A 44 -2.88 17.82 4.61
N GLN A 45 -1.89 16.94 4.88
CA GLN A 45 -1.13 16.95 6.12
C GLN A 45 0.09 17.84 6.06
N THR A 46 0.30 18.61 7.12
CA THR A 46 1.53 19.37 7.38
C THR A 46 2.51 18.60 8.26
N ASN A 47 1.99 17.64 9.04
CA ASN A 47 2.79 16.75 9.88
C ASN A 47 3.27 15.55 9.08
N LEU A 48 4.59 15.37 8.99
CA LEU A 48 5.24 14.33 8.18
C LEU A 48 4.87 12.91 8.66
N LYS A 49 4.79 12.69 9.97
CA LYS A 49 4.40 11.38 10.54
C LYS A 49 2.96 11.02 10.12
N ARG A 50 2.03 11.99 10.18
CA ARG A 50 0.64 11.80 9.73
C ARG A 50 0.55 11.58 8.24
N MET A 51 1.31 12.33 7.45
CA MET A 51 1.38 12.15 6.00
C MET A 51 1.83 10.74 5.64
N LEU A 52 2.87 10.20 6.29
CA LEU A 52 3.32 8.83 6.10
C LEU A 52 2.27 7.80 6.56
N ALA A 53 1.55 8.05 7.65
CA ALA A 53 0.48 7.18 8.12
C ALA A 53 -0.68 7.10 7.12
N TYR A 54 -1.14 8.22 6.55
CA TYR A 54 -2.16 8.22 5.51
C TYR A 54 -1.66 7.60 4.20
N SER A 55 -0.39 7.83 3.86
CA SER A 55 0.26 7.15 2.74
C SER A 55 0.24 5.62 2.93
N ALA A 56 0.40 5.13 4.17
CA ALA A 56 0.29 3.70 4.47
C ALA A 56 -1.09 3.12 4.10
N ILE A 57 -2.17 3.85 4.34
CA ILE A 57 -3.53 3.43 3.95
C ILE A 57 -3.61 3.25 2.43
N SER A 58 -3.07 4.20 1.66
CA SER A 58 -3.02 4.11 0.20
C SER A 58 -2.18 2.92 -0.28
N HIS A 59 -1.03 2.69 0.33
CA HIS A 59 -0.16 1.56 -0.01
C HIS A 59 -0.80 0.20 0.31
N MET A 60 -1.57 0.10 1.40
CA MET A 60 -2.38 -1.10 1.68
C MET A 60 -3.46 -1.32 0.63
N GLY A 61 -4.04 -0.26 0.08
CA GLY A 61 -4.95 -0.34 -1.06
C GLY A 61 -4.31 -0.99 -2.29
N PHE A 62 -3.07 -0.63 -2.63
CA PHE A 62 -2.31 -1.27 -3.71
C PHE A 62 -2.02 -2.75 -3.43
N MET A 63 -1.69 -3.10 -2.20
CA MET A 63 -1.52 -4.50 -1.78
C MET A 63 -2.81 -5.30 -2.00
N LEU A 64 -3.96 -4.75 -1.56
CA LEU A 64 -5.27 -5.39 -1.75
C LEU A 64 -5.60 -5.59 -3.23
N LEU A 65 -5.25 -4.65 -4.10
CA LEU A 65 -5.41 -4.79 -5.55
C LEU A 65 -4.61 -5.98 -6.08
N GLY A 66 -3.35 -6.13 -5.66
CA GLY A 66 -2.52 -7.26 -6.04
C GLY A 66 -3.05 -8.61 -5.56
N VAL A 67 -3.56 -8.67 -4.34
CA VAL A 67 -4.20 -9.89 -3.81
C VAL A 67 -5.49 -10.21 -4.59
N LEU A 68 -6.29 -9.19 -4.88
CA LEU A 68 -7.56 -9.34 -5.60
C LEU A 68 -7.35 -9.89 -7.01
N SER A 69 -6.34 -9.42 -7.73
CA SER A 69 -6.04 -9.89 -9.09
C SER A 69 -5.69 -11.38 -9.13
N GLY A 70 -5.00 -11.89 -8.09
CA GLY A 70 -4.72 -13.33 -7.96
C GLY A 70 -5.97 -14.18 -7.75
N ILE A 71 -7.03 -13.60 -7.19
CA ILE A 71 -8.29 -14.31 -6.92
C ILE A 71 -9.21 -14.31 -8.16
N VAL A 72 -9.26 -13.19 -8.87
CA VAL A 72 -10.17 -13.00 -10.01
C VAL A 72 -9.69 -13.72 -11.26
N GLY A 73 -8.38 -13.84 -11.47
CA GLY A 73 -7.78 -14.39 -12.68
C GLY A 73 -8.10 -15.88 -12.97
N GLY A 74 -8.50 -16.64 -11.96
CA GLY A 74 -8.94 -18.04 -12.12
C GLY A 74 -7.87 -19.04 -12.56
N ASP A 75 -6.76 -18.60 -13.13
CA ASP A 75 -5.63 -19.44 -13.55
C ASP A 75 -4.56 -19.45 -12.43
N PRO A 76 -4.14 -20.65 -11.96
CA PRO A 76 -3.13 -20.76 -10.91
C PRO A 76 -1.80 -20.07 -11.21
N ARG A 77 -1.42 -19.95 -12.49
CA ARG A 77 -0.18 -19.30 -12.90
C ARG A 77 -0.24 -17.78 -12.68
N PHE A 78 -1.37 -17.15 -13.04
CA PHE A 78 -1.58 -15.73 -12.80
C PHE A 78 -1.73 -15.42 -11.32
N ALA A 79 -2.41 -16.30 -10.56
CA ALA A 79 -2.54 -16.16 -9.11
C ALA A 79 -1.18 -16.14 -8.41
N LEU A 80 -0.24 -17.00 -8.81
CA LEU A 80 1.11 -17.04 -8.22
C LEU A 80 1.87 -15.74 -8.47
N ASN A 81 1.80 -15.21 -9.69
CA ASN A 81 2.43 -13.94 -10.06
C ASN A 81 1.83 -12.76 -9.29
N ALA A 82 0.51 -12.73 -9.13
CA ALA A 82 -0.19 -11.68 -8.41
C ALA A 82 0.18 -11.66 -6.91
N TYR A 83 0.20 -12.83 -6.27
CA TYR A 83 0.60 -12.94 -4.87
C TYR A 83 2.08 -12.60 -4.66
N SER A 84 2.97 -13.06 -5.55
CA SER A 84 4.40 -12.72 -5.45
C SER A 84 4.62 -11.22 -5.64
N SER A 85 3.91 -10.57 -6.54
CA SER A 85 3.96 -9.13 -6.77
C SER A 85 3.44 -8.35 -5.56
N ALA A 86 2.33 -8.80 -4.94
CA ALA A 86 1.80 -8.21 -3.72
C ALA A 86 2.78 -8.35 -2.54
N MET A 87 3.41 -9.51 -2.38
CA MET A 87 4.42 -9.74 -1.34
C MET A 87 5.66 -8.87 -1.55
N PHE A 88 6.16 -8.81 -2.79
CA PHE A 88 7.30 -7.93 -3.13
C PHE A 88 6.98 -6.47 -2.80
N TYR A 89 5.77 -6.04 -3.13
CA TYR A 89 5.30 -4.69 -2.81
C TYR A 89 5.30 -4.40 -1.31
N VAL A 90 4.78 -5.33 -0.50
CA VAL A 90 4.75 -5.17 0.97
C VAL A 90 6.15 -5.08 1.54
N ILE A 91 7.08 -5.97 1.13
CA ILE A 91 8.46 -5.98 1.61
C ILE A 91 9.13 -4.65 1.25
N ALA A 92 9.04 -4.21 -0.01
CA ALA A 92 9.59 -2.95 -0.46
C ALA A 92 9.02 -1.76 0.34
N TYR A 93 7.71 -1.74 0.54
CA TYR A 93 7.04 -0.68 1.31
C TYR A 93 7.48 -0.65 2.77
N VAL A 94 7.55 -1.80 3.44
CA VAL A 94 7.98 -1.89 4.85
C VAL A 94 9.40 -1.35 5.00
N LEU A 95 10.33 -1.73 4.13
CA LEU A 95 11.71 -1.24 4.18
C LEU A 95 11.79 0.28 3.98
N MET A 96 11.05 0.82 3.01
CA MET A 96 11.02 2.26 2.75
C MET A 96 10.39 3.04 3.91
N SER A 97 9.29 2.54 4.47
CA SER A 97 8.61 3.19 5.60
C SER A 97 9.46 3.15 6.88
N LEU A 98 10.10 2.02 7.18
CA LEU A 98 11.06 1.92 8.30
C LEU A 98 12.21 2.91 8.13
N GLY A 99 12.74 3.04 6.91
CA GLY A 99 13.77 4.04 6.60
C GLY A 99 13.28 5.47 6.85
N ALA A 100 12.08 5.81 6.36
CA ALA A 100 11.50 7.16 6.53
C ALA A 100 11.21 7.50 7.99
N PHE A 101 10.57 6.59 8.73
CA PHE A 101 10.34 6.79 10.17
C PHE A 101 11.64 6.80 10.97
N GLY A 102 12.60 5.94 10.61
CA GLY A 102 13.94 5.91 11.23
C GLY A 102 14.66 7.26 11.04
N MET A 103 14.56 7.87 9.86
CA MET A 103 15.12 9.19 9.60
C MET A 103 14.45 10.30 10.43
N ILE A 104 13.13 10.25 10.59
CA ILE A 104 12.41 11.19 11.45
C ILE A 104 12.88 11.05 12.90
N LEU A 105 13.05 9.84 13.40
CA LEU A 105 13.54 9.57 14.76
C LEU A 105 14.99 10.03 14.95
N LEU A 106 15.86 9.79 13.96
CA LEU A 106 17.25 10.25 14.01
C LEU A 106 17.40 11.77 14.02
N LEU A 107 16.48 12.48 13.36
CA LEU A 107 16.48 13.93 13.31
C LEU A 107 15.80 14.57 14.52
N SER A 108 14.98 13.81 15.24
CA SER A 108 14.40 14.21 16.52
C SER A 108 15.48 14.16 17.62
N ARG A 109 15.57 15.20 18.43
CA ARG A 109 16.48 15.29 19.59
C ARG A 109 15.68 15.57 20.84
N ALA A 110 16.29 15.37 22.01
CA ALA A 110 15.67 15.72 23.28
C ALA A 110 15.24 17.20 23.30
N GLY A 111 13.94 17.44 23.39
CA GLY A 111 13.33 18.78 23.36
C GLY A 111 12.99 19.33 21.97
N PHE A 112 13.31 18.59 20.87
CA PHE A 112 12.94 18.94 19.51
C PHE A 112 12.36 17.73 18.78
N GLU A 113 11.09 17.76 18.48
CA GLU A 113 10.42 16.73 17.67
C GLU A 113 10.35 17.23 16.21
N ALA A 114 11.10 16.59 15.31
CA ALA A 114 11.04 16.85 13.88
C ALA A 114 9.79 16.17 13.27
N GLU A 115 8.60 16.76 13.48
CA GLU A 115 7.34 16.17 13.04
C GLU A 115 6.74 16.88 11.83
N ASN A 116 6.96 18.18 11.72
CA ASN A 116 6.39 18.99 10.65
C ASN A 116 7.33 19.06 9.45
N ILE A 117 6.77 19.19 8.26
CA ILE A 117 7.53 19.32 7.02
C ILE A 117 8.49 20.51 7.09
N GLU A 118 8.10 21.58 7.78
CA GLU A 118 8.94 22.78 7.97
C GLU A 118 10.21 22.51 8.80
N ASP A 119 10.18 21.54 9.71
CA ASP A 119 11.33 21.17 10.56
C ASP A 119 12.50 20.62 9.72
N PHE A 120 12.20 20.08 8.54
CA PHE A 120 13.17 19.58 7.56
C PHE A 120 13.73 20.69 6.65
N ARG A 121 13.23 21.92 6.80
CA ARG A 121 13.72 23.05 6.02
C ARG A 121 15.19 23.33 6.32
N GLY A 122 15.98 23.38 5.27
CA GLY A 122 17.43 23.61 5.41
C GLY A 122 18.23 22.38 5.85
N LEU A 123 17.64 21.18 5.89
CA LEU A 123 18.32 19.94 6.22
C LEU A 123 19.56 19.72 5.34
N ASN A 124 19.49 20.06 4.07
CA ASN A 124 20.62 19.94 3.13
C ASN A 124 21.82 20.81 3.54
N LYS A 125 21.60 21.98 4.15
CA LYS A 125 22.70 22.83 4.65
C LYS A 125 23.30 22.31 5.95
N ARG A 126 22.49 21.63 6.79
CA ARG A 126 22.93 21.08 8.09
C ARG A 126 23.60 19.73 7.93
N SER A 127 23.03 18.86 7.09
CA SER A 127 23.49 17.48 6.91
C SER A 127 23.07 16.98 5.53
N PRO A 128 23.85 17.21 4.47
CA PRO A 128 23.50 16.89 3.10
C PRO A 128 23.27 15.38 2.91
N TRP A 129 23.97 14.53 3.68
CA TRP A 129 23.82 13.09 3.61
C TRP A 129 22.42 12.62 4.07
N PHE A 130 21.93 13.14 5.20
CA PHE A 130 20.59 12.80 5.67
C PHE A 130 19.49 13.35 4.75
N ALA A 131 19.71 14.53 4.18
CA ALA A 131 18.81 15.11 3.19
C ALA A 131 18.73 14.23 1.93
N ALA A 132 19.86 13.72 1.44
CA ALA A 132 19.89 12.83 0.28
C ALA A 132 19.18 11.50 0.56
N ILE A 133 19.41 10.86 1.71
CA ILE A 133 18.71 9.63 2.09
C ILE A 133 17.19 9.86 2.17
N MET A 134 16.75 10.93 2.84
CA MET A 134 15.33 11.26 2.95
C MET A 134 14.70 11.51 1.57
N MET A 135 15.37 12.22 0.70
CA MET A 135 14.93 12.45 -0.68
C MET A 135 14.77 11.14 -1.47
N ILE A 136 15.75 10.23 -1.38
CA ILE A 136 15.71 8.92 -2.05
C ILE A 136 14.52 8.09 -1.53
N LEU A 137 14.30 8.07 -0.21
CA LEU A 137 13.18 7.36 0.39
C LEU A 137 11.84 7.92 -0.06
N MET A 138 11.67 9.24 -0.07
CA MET A 138 10.44 9.89 -0.51
C MET A 138 10.17 9.66 -2.00
N PHE A 139 11.18 9.75 -2.86
CA PHE A 139 11.04 9.47 -4.30
C PHE A 139 10.73 8.00 -4.56
N SER A 140 11.32 7.10 -3.79
CA SER A 140 11.01 5.67 -3.88
C SER A 140 9.54 5.40 -3.48
N MET A 141 9.06 5.98 -2.38
CA MET A 141 7.66 5.84 -1.97
C MET A 141 6.68 6.48 -2.97
N ALA A 142 7.03 7.61 -3.55
CA ALA A 142 6.26 8.25 -4.62
C ALA A 142 6.14 7.34 -5.87
N GLY A 143 7.13 6.46 -6.08
CA GLY A 143 7.16 5.56 -7.23
C GLY A 143 7.78 6.21 -8.46
N MET A 144 8.82 7.04 -8.28
CA MET A 144 9.56 7.57 -9.41
C MET A 144 10.34 6.46 -10.12
N PRO A 145 10.44 6.50 -11.47
CA PRO A 145 11.27 5.59 -12.24
C PRO A 145 12.69 5.54 -11.66
N PHE A 146 13.35 4.38 -11.76
CA PHE A 146 14.67 4.04 -11.18
C PHE A 146 14.68 3.67 -9.70
N PHE A 147 13.61 3.88 -8.94
CA PHE A 147 13.53 3.48 -7.54
C PHE A 147 12.70 2.20 -7.36
N VAL A 148 12.97 1.49 -6.25
CA VAL A 148 12.32 0.20 -5.95
C VAL A 148 10.80 0.32 -5.89
N GLY A 149 10.28 1.45 -5.38
CA GLY A 149 8.85 1.70 -5.28
C GLY A 149 8.12 1.74 -6.62
N PHE A 150 8.78 2.19 -7.70
CA PHE A 150 8.23 2.13 -9.04
C PHE A 150 8.04 0.68 -9.51
N PHE A 151 9.08 -0.13 -9.39
CA PHE A 151 9.02 -1.54 -9.80
C PHE A 151 7.99 -2.33 -9.00
N ALA A 152 7.88 -2.03 -7.71
CA ALA A 152 6.89 -2.67 -6.85
C ALA A 152 5.45 -2.32 -7.27
N LYS A 153 5.15 -1.05 -7.55
CA LYS A 153 3.84 -0.62 -8.07
C LYS A 153 3.56 -1.19 -9.44
N PHE A 154 4.57 -1.16 -10.32
CA PHE A 154 4.45 -1.68 -11.68
C PHE A 154 4.17 -3.19 -11.69
N ALA A 155 4.84 -3.97 -10.84
CA ALA A 155 4.60 -5.41 -10.72
C ALA A 155 3.16 -5.73 -10.29
N VAL A 156 2.59 -4.96 -9.35
CA VAL A 156 1.19 -5.11 -8.95
C VAL A 156 0.24 -4.75 -10.08
N LEU A 157 0.48 -3.64 -10.79
CA LEU A 157 -0.37 -3.21 -11.90
C LEU A 157 -0.29 -4.14 -13.10
N GLN A 158 0.86 -4.78 -13.34
CA GLN A 158 1.02 -5.75 -14.40
C GLN A 158 0.30 -7.07 -14.08
N ALA A 159 0.12 -7.38 -12.80
CA ALA A 159 -0.57 -8.57 -12.33
C ALA A 159 -2.10 -8.37 -12.20
N ALA A 160 -2.58 -7.12 -12.18
CA ALA A 160 -4.00 -6.76 -12.11
C ALA A 160 -4.65 -6.72 -13.48
#